data_12100380c8277cb3ad886a3ac16e9b29
#
_entry.id   12100380c8277cb3ad886a3ac16e9b29
#
_cell.length_a   1.000
_cell.length_b   1.000
_cell.length_c   1.000
_cell.angle_alpha   90.00
_cell.angle_beta   90.00
_cell.angle_gamma   90.00
#
_symmetry.space_group_name_H-M   'P 1'
#
loop_
_entity.id
_entity.type
_entity.pdbx_description
1 polymer ?
#
loop_
_entity_poly.entity_id
_entity_poly.type
_entity_poly.pdbx_seq_one_letter_code
_entity_poly.pdbx_strand_id
1 'polypeptide(L)'
;MGQGRMLNPPSLYWVDWLILVVVCISVLVSLWRGFAREAISLAGWVMAFVIANLFVDQLAALLAGFIDNITGRYVLAYVVLFAVTLMLAGVAGMLAAKLMKVTGLSILDRVLGTVFGFARGVILIVVLVFVMRQLLPPEDLMWLHDSRLMPHLDMLAEWARTVFAGIGRTATTT
;
A
#
# COMPACT_ATOMS: atom_id res chain seq x y z
N MET A 1 31.77 40.52 -16.07
CA MET A 1 31.16 40.58 -14.73
C MET A 1 30.42 39.29 -14.49
N GLY A 2 31.09 38.36 -13.84
CA GLY A 2 30.53 37.03 -13.52
C GLY A 2 29.63 37.15 -12.31
N GLN A 3 28.34 36.95 -12.50
CA GLN A 3 27.44 36.73 -11.38
C GLN A 3 27.77 35.36 -10.78
N GLY A 4 28.36 35.38 -9.61
CA GLY A 4 28.60 34.20 -8.79
C GLY A 4 27.25 33.50 -8.55
N ARG A 5 27.12 32.33 -9.16
CA ARG A 5 26.08 31.38 -8.81
C ARG A 5 26.35 30.96 -7.36
N MET A 6 25.72 31.66 -6.44
CA MET A 6 25.73 31.29 -5.03
C MET A 6 25.19 29.87 -5.00
N LEU A 7 26.08 28.90 -4.75
CA LEU A 7 25.76 27.56 -4.42
C LEU A 7 25.06 27.60 -3.05
N ASN A 8 23.75 27.88 -3.06
CA ASN A 8 22.95 27.58 -1.89
C ASN A 8 23.15 26.11 -1.58
N PRO A 9 23.56 25.75 -0.34
CA PRO A 9 23.60 24.37 0.04
C PRO A 9 22.22 23.76 -0.24
N PRO A 10 22.16 22.52 -0.72
CA PRO A 10 20.90 21.91 -1.09
C PRO A 10 20.04 21.72 0.16
N SER A 11 19.24 22.74 0.46
CA SER A 11 18.15 22.59 1.44
C SER A 11 17.17 21.58 0.86
N LEU A 12 17.04 20.44 1.51
CA LEU A 12 15.94 19.53 1.25
C LEU A 12 14.64 20.30 1.43
N TYR A 13 13.81 20.34 0.42
CA TYR A 13 12.48 20.94 0.54
C TYR A 13 11.67 20.15 1.58
N TRP A 14 10.71 20.79 2.23
CA TRP A 14 9.86 20.15 3.26
C TRP A 14 9.20 18.87 2.75
N VAL A 15 8.94 18.75 1.44
CA VAL A 15 8.43 17.58 0.75
C VAL A 15 9.38 16.40 0.83
N ASP A 16 10.67 16.63 0.60
CA ASP A 16 11.69 15.58 0.69
C ASP A 16 11.76 15.02 2.11
N TRP A 17 11.62 15.89 3.13
CA TRP A 17 11.52 15.49 4.52
C TRP A 17 10.27 14.65 4.79
N LEU A 18 9.13 15.04 4.23
CA LEU A 18 7.88 14.28 4.38
C LEU A 18 8.02 12.89 3.73
N ILE A 19 8.59 12.81 2.53
CA ILE A 19 8.88 11.55 1.85
C ILE A 19 9.78 10.65 2.72
N LEU A 20 10.89 11.20 3.20
CA LEU A 20 11.82 10.47 4.06
C LEU A 20 11.15 9.98 5.34
N VAL A 21 10.35 10.81 6.00
CA VAL A 21 9.61 10.43 7.23
C VAL A 21 8.64 9.29 6.95
N VAL A 22 7.86 9.36 5.87
CA VAL A 22 6.90 8.30 5.50
C VAL A 22 7.62 6.99 5.22
N VAL A 23 8.71 7.03 4.44
CA VAL A 23 9.52 5.82 4.15
C VAL A 23 10.15 5.28 5.42
N CYS A 24 10.76 6.13 6.25
CA CYS A 24 11.35 5.71 7.52
C CYS A 24 10.33 5.05 8.45
N ILE A 25 9.15 5.65 8.62
CA ILE A 25 8.08 5.07 9.44
C ILE A 25 7.65 3.71 8.86
N SER A 26 7.47 3.61 7.53
CA SER A 26 7.12 2.36 6.88
C SER A 26 8.15 1.25 7.13
N VAL A 27 9.44 1.58 7.01
CA VAL A 27 10.56 0.66 7.28
C VAL A 27 10.61 0.25 8.74
N LEU A 28 10.49 1.20 9.69
CA LEU A 28 10.52 0.92 11.12
C LEU A 28 9.37 0.01 11.55
N VAL A 29 8.16 0.27 11.06
CA VAL A 29 7.00 -0.57 11.34
C VAL A 29 7.23 -2.00 10.82
N SER A 30 7.72 -2.15 9.58
CA SER A 30 8.01 -3.46 9.00
C SER A 30 9.15 -4.19 9.71
N LEU A 31 10.18 -3.47 10.19
CA LEU A 31 11.27 -4.03 10.98
C LEU A 31 10.76 -4.59 12.32
N TRP A 32 9.81 -3.91 12.97
CA TRP A 32 9.21 -4.39 14.22
C TRP A 32 8.23 -5.54 14.02
N ARG A 33 7.43 -5.48 12.97
CA ARG A 33 6.37 -6.48 12.70
C ARG A 33 6.90 -7.73 12.02
N GLY A 34 7.98 -7.62 11.24
CA GLY A 34 8.55 -8.66 10.38
C GLY A 34 7.82 -8.82 9.05
N PHE A 35 8.52 -9.38 8.06
CA PHE A 35 8.03 -9.61 6.71
C PHE A 35 6.81 -10.54 6.66
N ALA A 36 6.88 -11.68 7.36
CA ALA A 36 5.82 -12.70 7.33
C ALA A 36 4.46 -12.09 7.75
N ARG A 37 4.45 -11.28 8.80
CA ARG A 37 3.23 -10.63 9.26
C ARG A 37 2.70 -9.58 8.28
N GLU A 38 3.59 -8.79 7.67
CA GLU A 38 3.21 -7.77 6.70
C GLU A 38 2.68 -8.39 5.41
N ALA A 39 3.36 -9.42 4.90
CA ALA A 39 2.94 -10.14 3.69
C ALA A 39 1.58 -10.81 3.87
N ILE A 40 1.34 -11.50 4.99
CA ILE A 40 0.05 -12.11 5.30
C ILE A 40 -1.04 -11.04 5.49
N SER A 41 -0.71 -9.91 6.12
CA SER A 41 -1.66 -8.80 6.26
C SER A 41 -2.09 -8.26 4.90
N LEU A 42 -1.14 -8.04 3.98
CA LEU A 42 -1.45 -7.55 2.63
C LEU A 42 -2.25 -8.58 1.83
N ALA A 43 -1.84 -9.85 1.86
CA ALA A 43 -2.59 -10.94 1.25
C ALA A 43 -4.01 -11.05 1.85
N GLY A 44 -4.13 -10.83 3.15
CA GLY A 44 -5.41 -10.82 3.86
C GLY A 44 -6.38 -9.75 3.34
N TRP A 45 -5.90 -8.56 3.01
CA TRP A 45 -6.72 -7.53 2.38
C TRP A 45 -7.26 -7.97 1.02
N VAL A 46 -6.38 -8.53 0.17
CA VAL A 46 -6.79 -9.05 -1.15
C VAL A 46 -7.79 -10.17 -0.99
N MET A 47 -7.50 -11.12 -0.09
CA MET A 47 -8.40 -12.25 0.19
C MET A 47 -9.74 -11.80 0.77
N ALA A 48 -9.77 -10.76 1.61
CA ALA A 48 -11.00 -10.22 2.16
C ALA A 48 -11.91 -9.66 1.05
N PHE A 49 -11.34 -8.93 0.09
CA PHE A 49 -12.08 -8.47 -1.08
C PHE A 49 -12.61 -9.64 -1.91
N VAL A 50 -11.79 -10.63 -2.20
CA VAL A 50 -12.17 -11.79 -2.99
C VAL A 50 -13.30 -12.59 -2.30
N ILE A 51 -13.12 -12.93 -1.02
CA ILE A 51 -14.08 -13.70 -0.23
C ILE A 51 -15.39 -12.92 -0.07
N ALA A 52 -15.33 -11.62 0.24
CA ALA A 52 -16.52 -10.81 0.34
C ALA A 52 -17.32 -10.81 -0.97
N ASN A 53 -16.66 -10.63 -2.13
CA ASN A 53 -17.33 -10.64 -3.43
C ASN A 53 -17.89 -12.02 -3.80
N LEU A 54 -17.20 -13.11 -3.46
CA LEU A 54 -17.64 -14.46 -3.80
C LEU A 54 -18.83 -14.95 -2.95
N PHE A 55 -18.90 -14.52 -1.69
CA PHE A 55 -19.85 -15.08 -0.71
C PHE A 55 -20.91 -14.07 -0.23
N VAL A 56 -20.91 -12.83 -0.75
CA VAL A 56 -21.89 -11.82 -0.34
C VAL A 56 -23.32 -12.24 -0.58
N ASP A 57 -23.61 -12.87 -1.72
CA ASP A 57 -24.96 -13.33 -2.08
C ASP A 57 -25.46 -14.39 -1.11
N GLN A 58 -24.61 -15.37 -0.78
CA GLN A 58 -24.96 -16.46 0.14
C GLN A 58 -25.26 -15.92 1.55
N LEU A 59 -24.40 -15.02 2.06
CA LEU A 59 -24.61 -14.46 3.38
C LEU A 59 -25.80 -13.50 3.40
N ALA A 60 -26.01 -12.70 2.35
CA ALA A 60 -27.16 -11.82 2.23
C ALA A 60 -28.47 -12.62 2.19
N ALA A 61 -28.48 -13.79 1.53
CA ALA A 61 -29.65 -14.68 1.52
C ALA A 61 -29.97 -15.22 2.92
N LEU A 62 -28.96 -15.58 3.73
CA LEU A 62 -29.15 -16.02 5.12
C LEU A 62 -29.69 -14.89 6.01
N LEU A 63 -29.34 -13.65 5.72
CA LEU A 63 -29.82 -12.47 6.46
C LEU A 63 -31.27 -12.05 6.05
N ALA A 64 -31.87 -12.69 5.05
CA ALA A 64 -33.20 -12.32 4.55
C ALA A 64 -34.31 -12.43 5.61
N GLY A 65 -34.15 -13.31 6.60
CA GLY A 65 -35.10 -13.46 7.71
C GLY A 65 -34.94 -12.40 8.82
N PHE A 66 -33.89 -11.62 8.80
CA PHE A 66 -33.57 -10.62 9.85
C PHE A 66 -33.62 -9.19 9.37
N ILE A 67 -33.38 -8.96 8.07
CA ILE A 67 -33.27 -7.62 7.48
C ILE A 67 -34.10 -7.57 6.21
N ASP A 68 -35.16 -6.76 6.22
CA ASP A 68 -36.06 -6.60 5.07
C ASP A 68 -35.43 -5.75 3.95
N ASN A 69 -34.60 -4.77 4.33
CA ASN A 69 -33.93 -3.88 3.37
C ASN A 69 -32.82 -4.63 2.60
N ILE A 70 -33.02 -4.81 1.31
CA ILE A 70 -32.09 -5.50 0.41
C ILE A 70 -30.70 -4.88 0.45
N THR A 71 -30.59 -3.57 0.29
CA THR A 71 -29.30 -2.86 0.29
C THR A 71 -28.57 -3.00 1.62
N GLY A 72 -29.28 -2.82 2.74
CA GLY A 72 -28.72 -2.99 4.08
C GLY A 72 -28.19 -4.40 4.33
N ARG A 73 -28.90 -5.42 3.84
CA ARG A 73 -28.52 -6.82 3.92
C ARG A 73 -27.22 -7.13 3.17
N TYR A 74 -27.08 -6.62 1.94
CA TYR A 74 -25.86 -6.78 1.15
C TYR A 74 -24.67 -6.05 1.76
N VAL A 75 -24.87 -4.81 2.22
CA VAL A 75 -23.82 -4.03 2.88
C VAL A 75 -23.35 -4.74 4.15
N LEU A 76 -24.29 -5.20 4.99
CA LEU A 76 -23.92 -5.92 6.22
C LEU A 76 -23.18 -7.23 5.91
N ALA A 77 -23.67 -8.02 4.95
CA ALA A 77 -23.03 -9.26 4.53
C ALA A 77 -21.59 -9.03 4.06
N TYR A 78 -21.39 -8.01 3.21
CA TYR A 78 -20.07 -7.64 2.72
C TYR A 78 -19.13 -7.23 3.86
N VAL A 79 -19.57 -6.34 4.74
CA VAL A 79 -18.77 -5.85 5.88
C VAL A 79 -18.40 -6.99 6.83
N VAL A 80 -19.33 -7.90 7.12
CA VAL A 80 -19.08 -9.05 8.01
C VAL A 80 -18.06 -10.00 7.39
N LEU A 81 -18.23 -10.39 6.12
CA LEU A 81 -17.27 -11.25 5.42
C LEU A 81 -15.88 -10.64 5.35
N PHE A 82 -15.83 -9.36 5.03
CA PHE A 82 -14.58 -8.61 4.95
C PHE A 82 -13.88 -8.55 6.32
N ALA A 83 -14.60 -8.17 7.37
CA ALA A 83 -14.06 -8.06 8.72
C ALA A 83 -13.58 -9.41 9.27
N VAL A 84 -14.38 -10.46 9.11
CA VAL A 84 -14.02 -11.82 9.55
C VAL A 84 -12.77 -12.31 8.84
N THR A 85 -12.68 -12.10 7.52
CA THR A 85 -11.49 -12.49 6.75
C THR A 85 -10.24 -11.73 7.20
N LEU A 86 -10.34 -10.43 7.43
CA LEU A 86 -9.22 -9.65 7.96
C LEU A 86 -8.79 -10.11 9.36
N MET A 87 -9.75 -10.47 10.21
CA MET A 87 -9.47 -10.98 11.55
C MET A 87 -8.71 -12.32 11.48
N LEU A 88 -9.15 -13.22 10.62
CA LEU A 88 -8.47 -14.51 10.39
C LEU A 88 -7.07 -14.33 9.81
N ALA A 89 -6.90 -13.43 8.84
CA ALA A 89 -5.59 -13.08 8.29
C ALA A 89 -4.68 -12.46 9.36
N GLY A 90 -5.23 -11.63 10.25
CA GLY A 90 -4.49 -11.06 11.38
C GLY A 90 -3.97 -12.13 12.35
N VAL A 91 -4.81 -13.12 12.69
CA VAL A 91 -4.41 -14.27 13.50
C VAL A 91 -3.34 -15.10 12.81
N ALA A 92 -3.53 -15.41 11.51
CA ALA A 92 -2.55 -16.14 10.71
C ALA A 92 -1.19 -15.42 10.67
N GLY A 93 -1.20 -14.08 10.50
CA GLY A 93 0.01 -13.26 10.53
C GLY A 93 0.74 -13.29 11.89
N MET A 94 -0.02 -13.30 13.00
CA MET A 94 0.56 -13.46 14.34
C MET A 94 1.18 -14.84 14.54
N LEU A 95 0.54 -15.89 14.07
CA LEU A 95 1.07 -17.25 14.15
C LEU A 95 2.34 -17.41 13.30
N ALA A 96 2.34 -16.89 12.08
CA ALA A 96 3.52 -16.89 11.21
C ALA A 96 4.71 -16.16 11.87
N ALA A 97 4.48 -14.99 12.46
CA ALA A 97 5.54 -14.27 13.18
C ALA A 97 6.08 -15.04 14.39
N LYS A 98 5.22 -15.80 15.12
CA LYS A 98 5.67 -16.69 16.18
C LYS A 98 6.53 -17.85 15.64
N LEU A 99 6.13 -18.45 14.52
CA LEU A 99 6.89 -19.52 13.86
C LEU A 99 8.28 -19.03 13.44
N MET A 100 8.39 -17.82 12.83
CA MET A 100 9.68 -17.23 12.46
C MET A 100 10.61 -17.04 13.68
N LYS A 101 10.05 -16.75 14.87
CA LYS A 101 10.85 -16.64 16.09
C LYS A 101 11.33 -18.00 16.59
N VAL A 102 10.47 -19.01 16.58
CA VAL A 102 10.81 -20.36 17.10
C VAL A 102 11.80 -21.07 16.19
N THR A 103 11.70 -20.87 14.88
CA THR A 103 12.60 -21.47 13.87
C THR A 103 13.96 -20.77 13.76
N GLY A 104 14.20 -19.69 14.50
CA GLY A 104 15.45 -18.91 14.44
C GLY A 104 15.56 -18.00 13.18
N LEU A 105 14.55 -17.99 12.31
CA LEU A 105 14.53 -17.18 11.08
C LEU A 105 14.19 -15.69 11.32
N SER A 106 14.19 -15.27 12.57
CA SER A 106 13.80 -13.91 12.99
C SER A 106 14.65 -12.81 12.33
N ILE A 107 15.95 -13.05 12.12
CA ILE A 107 16.84 -12.07 11.48
C ILE A 107 16.47 -11.93 10.00
N LEU A 108 16.28 -13.05 9.31
CA LEU A 108 15.88 -13.05 7.90
C LEU A 108 14.51 -12.37 7.69
N ASP A 109 13.54 -12.67 8.56
CA ASP A 109 12.22 -12.05 8.55
C ASP A 109 12.29 -10.53 8.71
N ARG A 110 13.17 -10.02 9.57
CA ARG A 110 13.39 -8.59 9.75
C ARG A 110 14.07 -7.92 8.56
N VAL A 111 15.09 -8.58 7.98
CA VAL A 111 15.79 -8.06 6.79
C VAL A 111 14.81 -7.97 5.61
N LEU A 112 14.05 -9.03 5.35
CA LEU A 112 13.00 -9.04 4.33
C LEU A 112 11.90 -8.02 4.65
N GLY A 113 11.55 -7.86 5.92
CA GLY A 113 10.61 -6.83 6.38
C GLY A 113 11.09 -5.42 6.07
N THR A 114 12.38 -5.14 6.25
CA THR A 114 12.98 -3.84 5.93
C THR A 114 12.86 -3.53 4.43
N VAL A 115 13.23 -4.48 3.57
CA VAL A 115 13.12 -4.34 2.11
C VAL A 115 11.65 -4.12 1.70
N PHE A 116 10.75 -4.93 2.25
CA PHE A 116 9.32 -4.82 1.98
C PHE A 116 8.73 -3.50 2.47
N GLY A 117 9.13 -3.05 3.68
CA GLY A 117 8.71 -1.77 4.24
C GLY A 117 9.17 -0.58 3.41
N PHE A 118 10.39 -0.65 2.86
CA PHE A 118 10.92 0.35 1.92
C PHE A 118 10.09 0.38 0.63
N ALA A 119 9.90 -0.78 -0.02
CA ALA A 119 9.11 -0.88 -1.25
C ALA A 119 7.67 -0.36 -1.03
N ARG A 120 7.02 -0.74 0.06
CA ARG A 120 5.69 -0.25 0.45
C ARG A 120 5.69 1.27 0.66
N GLY A 121 6.70 1.81 1.35
CA GLY A 121 6.83 3.25 1.58
C GLY A 121 6.92 4.03 0.27
N VAL A 122 7.73 3.56 -0.66
CA VAL A 122 7.86 4.15 -2.01
C VAL A 122 6.53 4.07 -2.78
N ILE A 123 5.87 2.90 -2.79
CA ILE A 123 4.57 2.73 -3.46
C ILE A 123 3.52 3.68 -2.89
N LEU A 124 3.44 3.82 -1.57
CA LEU A 124 2.49 4.74 -0.92
C LEU A 124 2.71 6.17 -1.35
N ILE A 125 3.97 6.62 -1.46
CA ILE A 125 4.28 7.98 -1.91
C ILE A 125 3.91 8.16 -3.38
N VAL A 126 4.26 7.21 -4.26
CA VAL A 126 3.89 7.25 -5.68
C VAL A 126 2.37 7.33 -5.85
N VAL A 127 1.62 6.52 -5.10
CA VAL A 127 0.14 6.56 -5.12
C VAL A 127 -0.37 7.89 -4.59
N LEU A 128 0.18 8.41 -3.49
CA LEU A 128 -0.21 9.69 -2.93
C LEU A 128 0.00 10.84 -3.92
N VAL A 129 1.18 10.89 -4.53
CA VAL A 129 1.51 11.90 -5.56
C VAL A 129 0.59 11.77 -6.77
N PHE A 130 0.31 10.54 -7.22
CA PHE A 130 -0.62 10.30 -8.32
C PHE A 130 -2.02 10.82 -8.00
N VAL A 131 -2.55 10.52 -6.81
CA VAL A 131 -3.86 10.98 -6.35
C VAL A 131 -3.89 12.51 -6.24
N MET A 132 -2.84 13.12 -5.69
CA MET A 132 -2.74 14.58 -5.60
C MET A 132 -2.76 15.25 -6.97
N ARG A 133 -2.06 14.68 -7.96
CA ARG A 133 -2.06 15.18 -9.34
C ARG A 133 -3.43 15.07 -10.04
N GLN A 134 -4.29 14.15 -9.58
CA GLN A 134 -5.65 14.02 -10.11
C GLN A 134 -6.66 14.98 -9.45
N LEU A 135 -6.43 15.31 -8.18
CA LEU A 135 -7.36 16.10 -7.38
C LEU A 135 -7.02 17.60 -7.38
N LEU A 136 -5.75 17.97 -7.57
CA LEU A 136 -5.28 19.34 -7.47
C LEU A 136 -4.94 19.91 -8.85
N PRO A 137 -5.23 21.20 -9.10
CA PRO A 137 -4.80 21.91 -10.30
C PRO A 137 -3.26 21.93 -10.38
N PRO A 138 -2.66 21.96 -11.59
CA PRO A 138 -1.20 22.00 -11.77
C PRO A 138 -0.53 23.20 -11.08
N GLU A 139 -1.25 24.31 -10.93
CA GLU A 139 -0.78 25.54 -10.28
C GLU A 139 -0.49 25.33 -8.79
N ASP A 140 -1.28 24.51 -8.11
CA ASP A 140 -1.12 24.17 -6.69
C ASP A 140 -0.02 23.12 -6.44
N LEU A 141 0.50 22.50 -7.50
CA LEU A 141 1.51 21.45 -7.43
C LEU A 141 2.93 21.93 -7.74
N MET A 142 3.14 23.26 -7.92
CA MET A 142 4.48 23.83 -8.25
C MET A 142 5.53 23.46 -7.21
N TRP A 143 5.17 23.35 -5.94
CA TRP A 143 6.05 22.91 -4.85
C TRP A 143 6.54 21.47 -4.98
N LEU A 144 5.83 20.60 -5.74
CA LEU A 144 6.28 19.24 -6.04
C LEU A 144 7.47 19.24 -7.02
N HIS A 145 7.51 20.18 -7.95
CA HIS A 145 8.60 20.27 -8.94
C HIS A 145 9.93 20.71 -8.33
N ASP A 146 9.91 21.34 -7.17
CA ASP A 146 11.10 21.77 -6.44
C ASP A 146 11.74 20.63 -5.61
N SER A 147 11.06 19.49 -5.45
CA SER A 147 11.58 18.33 -4.73
C SER A 147 12.62 17.57 -5.56
N ARG A 148 13.76 17.25 -4.95
CA ARG A 148 14.82 16.45 -5.60
C ARG A 148 14.50 14.98 -5.77
N LEU A 149 13.63 14.45 -4.93
CA LEU A 149 13.20 13.05 -4.98
C LEU A 149 12.13 12.82 -6.03
N MET A 150 11.42 13.88 -6.46
CA MET A 150 10.33 13.80 -7.42
C MET A 150 10.71 13.18 -8.77
N PRO A 151 11.86 13.52 -9.42
CA PRO A 151 12.25 12.91 -10.68
C PRO A 151 12.44 11.39 -10.58
N HIS A 152 12.92 10.91 -9.42
CA HIS A 152 13.10 9.48 -9.18
C HIS A 152 11.76 8.76 -8.96
N LEU A 153 10.81 9.42 -8.29
CA LEU A 153 9.45 8.91 -8.09
C LEU A 153 8.68 8.90 -9.42
N ASP A 154 8.85 9.90 -10.26
CA ASP A 154 8.23 9.95 -11.60
C ASP A 154 8.75 8.82 -12.49
N MET A 155 10.05 8.54 -12.46
CA MET A 155 10.64 7.43 -13.20
C MET A 155 10.06 6.08 -12.72
N LEU A 156 9.89 5.89 -11.41
CA LEU A 156 9.26 4.69 -10.85
C LEU A 156 7.78 4.58 -11.22
N ALA A 157 7.05 5.69 -11.22
CA ALA A 157 5.65 5.73 -11.63
C ALA A 157 5.47 5.42 -13.12
N GLU A 158 6.35 5.93 -13.97
CA GLU A 158 6.36 5.65 -15.41
C GLU A 158 6.69 4.17 -15.68
N TRP A 159 7.70 3.63 -14.99
CA TRP A 159 8.03 2.22 -15.05
C TRP A 159 6.85 1.34 -14.62
N ALA A 160 6.18 1.67 -13.51
CA ALA A 160 5.00 0.97 -13.05
C ALA A 160 3.87 1.00 -14.09
N ARG A 161 3.60 2.16 -14.70
CA ARG A 161 2.60 2.29 -15.78
C ARG A 161 2.91 1.40 -16.98
N THR A 162 4.17 1.34 -17.41
CA THR A 162 4.57 0.49 -18.56
C THR A 162 4.39 -0.98 -18.26
N VAL A 163 4.72 -1.42 -17.04
CA VAL A 163 4.52 -2.81 -16.60
C VAL A 163 3.04 -3.17 -16.56
N PHE A 164 2.19 -2.32 -15.95
CA PHE A 164 0.74 -2.57 -15.89
C PHE A 164 0.07 -2.52 -17.26
N ALA A 165 0.48 -1.61 -18.15
CA ALA A 165 -0.02 -1.55 -19.51
C ALA A 165 0.38 -2.79 -20.32
N GLY A 166 1.57 -3.36 -20.07
CA GLY A 166 2.01 -4.63 -20.67
C GLY A 166 1.12 -5.80 -20.25
N ILE A 167 0.81 -5.91 -18.96
CA ILE A 167 -0.06 -6.97 -18.41
C ILE A 167 -1.48 -6.87 -18.98
N GLY A 168 -2.03 -5.65 -19.11
CA GLY A 168 -3.36 -5.43 -19.67
C GLY A 168 -3.49 -5.85 -21.13
N ARG A 169 -2.43 -5.67 -21.93
CA ARG A 169 -2.44 -6.09 -23.35
C ARG A 169 -2.39 -7.60 -23.54
N THR A 170 -1.69 -8.32 -22.67
CA THR A 170 -1.65 -9.80 -22.74
C THR A 170 -2.97 -10.45 -22.32
N ALA A 171 -3.75 -9.79 -21.45
CA ALA A 171 -5.06 -10.29 -21.01
C ALA A 171 -6.19 -10.10 -22.05
N THR A 172 -6.01 -9.25 -23.05
CA THR A 172 -7.02 -9.00 -24.11
C THR A 172 -6.79 -9.78 -25.40
N THR A 173 -5.71 -10.59 -25.48
CA THR A 173 -5.35 -11.38 -26.67
C THR A 173 -5.61 -12.88 -26.51
N THR A 174 -6.27 -13.31 -25.45
CA THR A 174 -6.78 -14.67 -25.21
C THR A 174 -8.30 -14.69 -25.15
#